data_0619ec2fb914987fe230b82ef15fedd8
#
_entry.id   0619ec2fb914987fe230b82ef15fedd8
#
_cell.length_a   1.000
_cell.length_b   1.000
_cell.length_c   1.000
_cell.angle_alpha   90.00
_cell.angle_beta   90.00
_cell.angle_gamma   90.00
#
_symmetry.space_group_name_H-M   'P 1'
#
loop_
_entity.id
_entity.type
_entity.pdbx_description
1 polymer ?
#
loop_
_entity_poly.entity_id
_entity_poly.type
_entity_poly.pdbx_seq_one_letter_code
_entity_poly.pdbx_strand_id
1 'polypeptide(L)'
;MKDYTITNTNTNSTLLRYLRIYRSTVNRYKENSKNWKTGATWERYWKEMNALEDMIDAILALRETYGFKTDERTLERYEAIQELRYTVTVNCNL
;
A
#
# COMPACT_ATOMS: atom_id res chain seq x y z
N MET A 1 20.03 22.61 -3.61
CA MET A 1 19.46 21.25 -3.63
C MET A 1 19.15 20.78 -2.22
N LYS A 2 18.00 20.22 -2.06
CA LYS A 2 17.57 19.78 -0.75
C LYS A 2 17.91 18.31 -0.55
N ASP A 3 18.78 18.02 0.38
CA ASP A 3 19.14 16.64 0.69
C ASP A 3 18.07 15.98 1.54
N TYR A 4 17.62 14.83 1.10
CA TYR A 4 16.72 14.03 1.89
C TYR A 4 17.50 13.32 2.98
N THR A 5 17.20 13.63 4.21
CA THR A 5 17.84 13.00 5.35
C THR A 5 17.09 11.74 5.74
N ILE A 6 17.76 10.61 5.69
CA ILE A 6 17.13 9.33 6.05
C ILE A 6 17.16 9.19 7.57
N THR A 7 16.04 9.49 8.20
CA THR A 7 15.88 9.39 9.65
C THR A 7 14.70 8.48 9.97
N ASN A 8 14.66 8.04 11.22
CA ASN A 8 13.53 7.25 11.71
C ASN A 8 12.22 8.02 11.51
N THR A 9 12.20 9.29 11.92
CA THR A 9 11.00 10.13 11.81
C THR A 9 10.54 10.32 10.36
N ASN A 10 11.46 10.68 9.48
CA ASN A 10 11.13 10.95 8.08
C ASN A 10 10.62 9.71 7.36
N THR A 11 11.30 8.58 7.53
CA THR A 11 10.89 7.34 6.88
C THR A 11 9.58 6.82 7.45
N ASN A 12 9.36 6.99 8.75
CA ASN A 12 8.11 6.58 9.37
C ASN A 12 6.93 7.42 8.86
N SER A 13 7.11 8.74 8.76
CA SER A 13 6.08 9.64 8.21
C SER A 13 5.74 9.28 6.77
N THR A 14 6.75 8.98 5.97
CA THR A 14 6.56 8.56 4.58
C THR A 14 5.80 7.24 4.51
N LEU A 15 6.17 6.28 5.35
CA LEU A 15 5.50 4.99 5.43
C LEU A 15 4.01 5.15 5.74
N LEU A 16 3.69 5.94 6.77
CA LEU A 16 2.30 6.15 7.18
C LEU A 16 1.48 6.83 6.08
N ARG A 17 2.10 7.77 5.36
CA ARG A 17 1.44 8.44 4.23
C ARG A 17 1.10 7.46 3.11
N TYR A 18 2.04 6.60 2.73
CA TYR A 18 1.80 5.62 1.69
C TYR A 18 0.80 4.54 2.11
N LEU A 19 0.79 4.18 3.38
CA LEU A 19 -0.22 3.25 3.90
C LEU A 19 -1.62 3.84 3.78
N ARG A 20 -1.76 5.14 4.06
CA ARG A 20 -3.03 5.83 3.94
C ARG A 20 -3.50 5.85 2.48
N ILE A 21 -2.59 6.15 1.56
CA ILE A 21 -2.90 6.17 0.13
C ILE A 21 -3.28 4.77 -0.35
N TYR A 22 -2.54 3.77 0.07
CA TYR A 22 -2.79 2.38 -0.29
C TYR A 22 -4.16 1.92 0.21
N ARG A 23 -4.47 2.20 1.46
CA ARG A 23 -5.78 1.88 2.04
C ARG A 23 -6.91 2.53 1.24
N SER A 24 -6.76 3.81 0.91
CA SER A 24 -7.74 4.54 0.11
C SER A 24 -7.93 3.89 -1.26
N THR A 25 -6.84 3.51 -1.91
CA THR A 25 -6.88 2.86 -3.23
C THR A 25 -7.58 1.50 -3.16
N VAL A 26 -7.26 0.70 -2.14
CA VAL A 26 -7.89 -0.62 -1.96
C VAL A 26 -9.39 -0.47 -1.66
N ASN A 27 -9.77 0.55 -0.88
CA ASN A 27 -11.18 0.81 -0.61
C ASN A 27 -11.95 1.19 -1.88
N ARG A 28 -11.34 2.01 -2.74
CA ARG A 28 -11.95 2.35 -4.03
C ARG A 28 -12.04 1.13 -4.95
N TYR A 29 -11.04 0.29 -4.92
CA TYR A 29 -11.01 -0.98 -5.63
C TYR A 29 -12.21 -1.84 -5.22
N LYS A 30 -12.42 -1.97 -3.91
CA LYS A 30 -13.55 -2.71 -3.35
C LYS A 30 -14.88 -2.12 -3.81
N GLU A 31 -15.03 -0.79 -3.71
CA GLU A 31 -16.27 -0.12 -4.10
C GLU A 31 -16.58 -0.31 -5.59
N ASN A 32 -15.58 -0.21 -6.43
CA ASN A 32 -15.77 -0.31 -7.87
C ASN A 32 -15.86 -1.74 -8.38
N SER A 33 -15.48 -2.71 -7.56
CA SER A 33 -15.51 -4.13 -7.96
C SER A 33 -16.92 -4.64 -8.28
N LYS A 34 -17.93 -3.97 -7.77
CA LYS A 34 -19.33 -4.33 -8.00
C LYS A 34 -19.82 -3.86 -9.38
N ASN A 35 -19.13 -2.91 -9.98
CA ASN A 35 -19.59 -2.23 -11.19
C ASN A 35 -18.60 -2.33 -12.35
N TRP A 36 -17.66 -3.24 -12.30
CA TRP A 36 -16.70 -3.38 -13.38
C TRP A 36 -17.36 -3.97 -14.61
N LYS A 37 -17.35 -3.18 -15.66
CA LYS A 37 -17.91 -3.60 -16.94
C LYS A 37 -16.82 -4.04 -17.91
N THR A 38 -15.57 -3.66 -17.63
CA THR A 38 -14.42 -4.03 -18.46
C THR A 38 -13.22 -4.34 -17.60
N GLY A 39 -12.30 -5.14 -18.12
CA GLY A 39 -11.04 -5.45 -17.45
C GLY A 39 -10.11 -4.26 -17.30
N ALA A 40 -10.31 -3.21 -18.11
CA ALA A 40 -9.44 -2.03 -18.10
C ALA A 40 -9.45 -1.30 -16.75
N THR A 41 -10.62 -1.19 -16.12
CA THR A 41 -10.75 -0.55 -14.81
C THR A 41 -10.03 -1.38 -13.74
N TRP A 42 -10.21 -2.68 -13.78
CA TRP A 42 -9.53 -3.60 -12.88
C TRP A 42 -8.01 -3.48 -12.98
N GLU A 43 -7.48 -3.47 -14.21
CA GLU A 43 -6.04 -3.33 -14.45
C GLU A 43 -5.46 -2.06 -13.88
N ARG A 44 -6.21 -0.96 -14.01
CA ARG A 44 -5.78 0.33 -13.50
C ARG A 44 -5.57 0.28 -11.99
N TYR A 45 -6.55 -0.25 -11.26
CA TYR A 45 -6.43 -0.41 -9.81
C TYR A 45 -5.30 -1.37 -9.44
N TRP A 46 -5.17 -2.43 -10.20
CA TRP A 46 -4.13 -3.44 -9.98
C TRP A 46 -2.74 -2.82 -10.07
N LYS A 47 -2.51 -2.02 -11.10
CA LYS A 47 -1.23 -1.34 -11.29
C LYS A 47 -0.95 -0.34 -10.16
N GLU A 48 -1.94 0.43 -9.76
CA GLU A 48 -1.78 1.39 -8.66
C GLU A 48 -1.46 0.68 -7.34
N MET A 49 -2.18 -0.39 -7.05
CA MET A 49 -1.95 -1.15 -5.81
C MET A 49 -0.57 -1.80 -5.80
N ASN A 50 -0.14 -2.34 -6.93
CA ASN A 50 1.20 -2.94 -7.02
C ASN A 50 2.29 -1.89 -6.81
N ALA A 51 2.15 -0.72 -7.42
CA ALA A 51 3.12 0.36 -7.26
C ALA A 51 3.20 0.83 -5.81
N LEU A 52 2.06 0.92 -5.13
CA LEU A 52 2.01 1.33 -3.72
C LEU A 52 2.63 0.28 -2.81
N GLU A 53 2.38 -1.00 -3.07
CA GLU A 53 3.01 -2.08 -2.29
C GLU A 53 4.52 -2.08 -2.47
N ASP A 54 4.99 -1.90 -3.71
CA ASP A 54 6.42 -1.83 -3.98
C ASP A 54 7.06 -0.68 -3.23
N MET A 55 6.40 0.47 -3.18
CA MET A 55 6.89 1.64 -2.46
C MET A 55 6.94 1.39 -0.96
N ILE A 56 5.87 0.82 -0.40
CA ILE A 56 5.79 0.51 1.04
C ILE A 56 6.87 -0.50 1.41
N ASP A 57 7.02 -1.56 0.61
CA ASP A 57 8.02 -2.59 0.87
C ASP A 57 9.43 -2.01 0.81
N ALA A 58 9.68 -1.09 -0.12
CA ALA A 58 10.99 -0.42 -0.23
C ALA A 58 11.27 0.44 1.01
N ILE A 59 10.27 1.16 1.51
CA ILE A 59 10.43 1.98 2.72
C ILE A 59 10.69 1.09 3.93
N LEU A 60 9.97 -0.01 4.06
CA LEU A 60 10.17 -0.96 5.15
C LEU A 60 11.58 -1.56 5.12
N ALA A 61 12.06 -1.93 3.93
CA ALA A 61 13.41 -2.46 3.76
C ALA A 61 14.47 -1.42 4.11
N LEU A 62 14.25 -0.18 3.70
CA LEU A 62 15.16 0.93 4.02
C LEU A 62 15.24 1.14 5.52
N ARG A 63 14.11 1.15 6.20
CA ARG A 63 14.06 1.32 7.66
C ARG A 63 14.80 0.20 8.37
N GLU A 64 14.62 -1.03 7.91
CA GLU A 64 15.31 -2.18 8.47
C GLU A 64 16.83 -2.06 8.30
N THR A 65 17.27 -1.65 7.10
CA THR A 65 18.69 -1.45 6.79
C THR A 65 19.33 -0.43 7.73
N TYR A 66 18.61 0.62 8.10
CA TYR A 66 19.09 1.65 8.98
C TYR A 66 18.86 1.34 10.47
N GLY A 67 18.31 0.18 10.77
CA GLY A 67 18.05 -0.23 12.15
C GLY A 67 16.89 0.50 12.82
N PHE A 68 16.00 1.11 12.04
CA PHE A 68 14.81 1.76 12.57
C PHE A 68 13.71 0.72 12.78
N LYS A 69 13.21 0.68 13.98
CA LYS A 69 12.14 -0.27 14.32
C LYS A 69 10.79 0.25 13.85
N THR A 70 10.08 -0.56 13.07
CA THR A 70 8.71 -0.23 12.66
C THR A 70 7.74 -0.81 13.67
N ASP A 71 6.77 0.01 14.09
CA ASP A 71 5.74 -0.38 15.04
C ASP A 71 4.97 -1.58 14.51
N GLU A 72 4.76 -2.56 15.38
CA GLU A 72 4.03 -3.77 15.06
C GLU A 72 2.61 -3.47 14.57
N ARG A 73 1.96 -2.47 15.15
CA ARG A 73 0.64 -2.01 14.74
C ARG A 73 0.62 -1.56 13.28
N THR A 74 1.69 -0.89 12.86
CA THR A 74 1.84 -0.42 11.48
C THR A 74 1.96 -1.60 10.52
N LEU A 75 2.74 -2.60 10.90
CA LEU A 75 2.91 -3.81 10.09
C LEU A 75 1.61 -4.59 9.99
N GLU A 76 0.88 -4.73 11.08
CA GLU A 76 -0.42 -5.40 11.10
C GLU A 76 -1.43 -4.66 10.23
N ARG A 77 -1.38 -3.34 10.25
CA ARG A 77 -2.25 -2.51 9.41
C ARG A 77 -1.98 -2.75 7.93
N TYR A 78 -0.72 -2.82 7.55
CA TYR A 78 -0.34 -3.11 6.17
C TYR A 78 -0.86 -4.49 5.74
N GLU A 79 -0.63 -5.48 6.58
CA GLU A 79 -1.13 -6.85 6.36
C GLU A 79 -2.64 -6.87 6.18
N ALA A 80 -3.37 -6.15 7.02
CA ALA A 80 -4.83 -6.10 6.95
C ALA A 80 -5.32 -5.51 5.63
N ILE A 81 -4.63 -4.48 5.12
CA ILE A 81 -4.98 -3.87 3.83
C ILE A 81 -4.69 -4.85 2.69
N GLN A 82 -3.59 -5.57 2.76
CA GLN A 82 -3.25 -6.60 1.76
C GLN A 82 -4.28 -7.72 1.75
N GLU A 83 -4.74 -8.14 2.92
CA GLU A 83 -5.80 -9.14 3.04
C GLU A 83 -7.11 -8.66 2.43
N LEU A 84 -7.45 -7.40 2.67
CA LEU A 84 -8.65 -6.80 2.07
C LEU A 84 -8.53 -6.82 0.54
N ARG A 85 -7.39 -6.43 0.01
CA ARG A 85 -7.11 -6.47 -1.42
C ARG A 85 -7.30 -7.88 -1.97
N TYR A 86 -6.74 -8.86 -1.28
CA TYR A 86 -6.83 -10.25 -1.68
C TYR A 86 -8.28 -10.73 -1.69
N THR A 87 -9.03 -10.42 -0.64
CA THR A 87 -10.44 -10.81 -0.52
C THR A 87 -11.28 -10.24 -1.66
N VAL A 88 -11.06 -8.96 -1.98
CA VAL A 88 -11.78 -8.31 -3.10
C VAL A 88 -11.44 -9.01 -4.41
N THR A 89 -10.17 -9.33 -4.63
CA THR A 89 -9.71 -9.98 -5.85
C THR A 89 -10.32 -11.36 -6.02
N VAL A 90 -10.35 -12.15 -4.95
CA VAL A 90 -10.89 -13.52 -4.98
C VAL A 90 -12.39 -13.49 -5.24
N ASN A 91 -13.09 -12.50 -4.74
CA ASN A 91 -14.53 -12.39 -4.89
C ASN A 91 -14.97 -11.72 -6.21
N CYS A 92 -14.01 -11.28 -7.02
CA CYS A 92 -14.30 -10.68 -8.31
C CYS A 92 -14.30 -11.74 -9.40
N ASN A 93 -15.40 -11.86 -10.12
CA ASN A 93 -15.49 -12.74 -11.27
C ASN A 93 -15.21 -11.92 -12.53
N LEU A 94 -13.95 -11.79 -12.84
CA LEU A 94 -13.50 -11.08 -14.04
C LEU A 94 -13.23 -12.06 -15.16
#